data_bcff2176a8fdf2c8d0b38ca42b258743
#
_entry.id   bcff2176a8fdf2c8d0b38ca42b258743
#
_cell.length_a   1.000
_cell.length_b   1.000
_cell.length_c   1.000
_cell.angle_alpha   90.00
_cell.angle_beta   90.00
_cell.angle_gamma   90.00
#
_symmetry.space_group_name_H-M   'P 1'
#
loop_
_entity.id
_entity.type
_entity.pdbx_description
1 polymer ?
#
loop_
_entity_poly.entity_id
_entity_poly.type
_entity_poly.pdbx_seq_one_letter_code
_entity_poly.pdbx_strand_id
1 'polypeptide(L)'
;MRILVAEDERDLNEIILQKLKSEGYSVDACYDGAEAMDILSYTEYDAVLLDIMMPKADGYQVLAALRAAGKTTPVLFLTARDAIEDRVRGLDSGACDYLVKPFSLEELAARVRAALRISHGKSTNLLTIDDLTVDCGAHRVTRGGKLIELSAKEYALLEYLMLNQGIVLSREKIENHIWNFDYEGGTNVVDVYISYLRKKIDGGHEKRLIHTVRGRGYVLREEA
;
A
#
# COMPACT_ATOMS: atom_id res chain seq x y z
N MET A 1 -3.64 2.35 0.74
CA MET A 1 -3.15 1.01 0.35
C MET A 1 -3.17 0.11 1.57
N ARG A 2 -3.43 -1.17 1.37
CA ARG A 2 -3.62 -2.16 2.44
C ARG A 2 -2.42 -3.09 2.55
N ILE A 3 -1.88 -3.23 3.76
CA ILE A 3 -0.64 -3.97 4.03
C ILE A 3 -0.94 -5.05 5.07
N LEU A 4 -0.46 -6.27 4.85
CA LEU A 4 -0.43 -7.32 5.87
C LEU A 4 0.93 -7.31 6.56
N VAL A 5 0.92 -7.38 7.89
CA VAL A 5 2.11 -7.59 8.73
C VAL A 5 1.98 -8.94 9.40
N ALA A 6 2.85 -9.87 9.04
CA ALA A 6 2.98 -11.19 9.64
C ALA A 6 4.29 -11.24 10.43
N GLU A 7 4.18 -11.17 11.74
CA GLU A 7 5.30 -11.09 12.70
C GLU A 7 4.83 -11.68 14.03
N ASP A 8 5.52 -12.67 14.55
CA ASP A 8 5.10 -13.40 15.77
C ASP A 8 5.45 -12.65 17.07
N GLU A 9 6.46 -11.77 17.03
CA GLU A 9 6.79 -10.90 18.16
C GLU A 9 5.78 -9.76 18.25
N ARG A 10 4.83 -9.86 19.19
CA ARG A 10 3.69 -8.95 19.32
C ARG A 10 4.08 -7.48 19.47
N ASP A 11 5.10 -7.19 20.26
CA ASP A 11 5.55 -5.81 20.51
C ASP A 11 6.11 -5.19 19.23
N LEU A 12 6.92 -5.95 18.48
CA LEU A 12 7.46 -5.51 17.20
C LEU A 12 6.34 -5.33 16.15
N ASN A 13 5.42 -6.30 16.07
CA ASN A 13 4.26 -6.24 15.20
C ASN A 13 3.47 -4.95 15.46
N GLU A 14 3.14 -4.65 16.73
CA GLU A 14 2.39 -3.46 17.11
C GLU A 14 3.11 -2.15 16.74
N ILE A 15 4.42 -2.08 16.97
CA ILE A 15 5.24 -0.92 16.60
C ILE A 15 5.22 -0.71 15.08
N ILE A 16 5.35 -1.77 14.28
CA ILE A 16 5.26 -1.71 12.82
C ILE A 16 3.88 -1.23 12.38
N LEU A 17 2.81 -1.79 12.97
CA LEU A 17 1.44 -1.38 12.69
C LEU A 17 1.22 0.12 12.94
N GLN A 18 1.63 0.61 14.10
CA GLN A 18 1.50 2.02 14.47
C GLN A 18 2.23 2.92 13.48
N LYS A 19 3.47 2.56 13.10
CA LYS A 19 4.25 3.33 12.12
C LYS A 19 3.54 3.38 10.78
N LEU A 20 3.12 2.24 10.23
CA LEU A 20 2.48 2.20 8.91
C LEU A 20 1.10 2.89 8.91
N LYS A 21 0.33 2.76 10.00
CA LYS A 21 -0.95 3.50 10.17
C LYS A 21 -0.70 5.01 10.21
N SER A 22 0.37 5.49 10.84
CA SER A 22 0.73 6.92 10.86
C SER A 22 1.11 7.46 9.47
N GLU A 23 1.64 6.60 8.58
CA GLU A 23 1.92 6.88 7.16
C GLU A 23 0.63 6.86 6.28
N GLY A 24 -0.54 6.56 6.88
CA GLY A 24 -1.83 6.55 6.19
C GLY A 24 -2.24 5.20 5.58
N TYR A 25 -1.45 4.14 5.75
CA TYR A 25 -1.80 2.81 5.28
C TYR A 25 -2.94 2.18 6.09
N SER A 26 -3.70 1.30 5.45
CA SER A 26 -4.56 0.34 6.14
C SER A 26 -3.72 -0.89 6.44
N VAL A 27 -3.68 -1.33 7.70
CA VAL A 27 -2.75 -2.39 8.11
C VAL A 27 -3.49 -3.43 8.93
N ASP A 28 -3.38 -4.68 8.49
CA ASP A 28 -3.84 -5.86 9.22
C ASP A 28 -2.64 -6.62 9.77
N ALA A 29 -2.82 -7.30 10.90
CA ALA A 29 -1.79 -8.08 11.58
C ALA A 29 -2.15 -9.56 11.63
N CYS A 30 -1.13 -10.42 11.57
CA CYS A 30 -1.20 -11.80 11.98
C CYS A 30 0.11 -12.21 12.68
N TYR A 31 0.07 -13.32 13.42
CA TYR A 31 1.14 -13.69 14.34
C TYR A 31 1.74 -15.07 14.06
N ASP A 32 1.33 -15.73 13.00
CA ASP A 32 1.91 -16.98 12.53
C ASP A 32 1.69 -17.19 11.03
N GLY A 33 2.47 -18.09 10.44
CA GLY A 33 2.43 -18.30 8.99
C GLY A 33 1.16 -19.00 8.50
N ALA A 34 0.48 -19.79 9.33
CA ALA A 34 -0.78 -20.42 8.93
C ALA A 34 -1.91 -19.38 8.86
N GLU A 35 -1.97 -18.48 9.85
CA GLU A 35 -2.89 -17.34 9.85
C GLU A 35 -2.62 -16.43 8.64
N ALA A 36 -1.33 -16.16 8.34
CA ALA A 36 -0.96 -15.37 7.16
C ALA A 36 -1.46 -16.01 5.86
N MET A 37 -1.27 -17.33 5.67
CA MET A 37 -1.76 -18.05 4.48
C MET A 37 -3.29 -18.01 4.38
N ASP A 38 -3.99 -18.18 5.50
CA ASP A 38 -5.45 -18.12 5.53
C ASP A 38 -5.95 -16.75 5.09
N ILE A 39 -5.48 -15.68 5.73
CA ILE A 39 -5.84 -14.29 5.38
C ILE A 39 -5.53 -13.98 3.92
N LEU A 40 -4.34 -14.35 3.44
CA LEU A 40 -3.91 -14.13 2.05
C LEU A 40 -4.73 -14.93 1.03
N SER A 41 -5.44 -15.97 1.45
CA SER A 41 -6.28 -16.77 0.54
C SER A 41 -7.53 -16.02 0.07
N TYR A 42 -8.12 -15.19 0.91
CA TYR A 42 -9.39 -14.47 0.63
C TYR A 42 -9.28 -12.94 0.60
N THR A 43 -8.12 -12.39 1.03
CA THR A 43 -7.90 -10.93 1.00
C THR A 43 -6.78 -10.56 0.06
N GLU A 44 -6.97 -9.45 -0.68
CA GLU A 44 -5.91 -8.85 -1.50
C GLU A 44 -5.21 -7.74 -0.71
N TYR A 45 -3.88 -7.75 -0.78
CA TYR A 45 -3.01 -6.74 -0.18
C TYR A 45 -2.13 -6.10 -1.24
N ASP A 46 -1.80 -4.83 -1.03
CA ASP A 46 -0.85 -4.10 -1.87
C ASP A 46 0.61 -4.45 -1.55
N ALA A 47 0.89 -4.83 -0.30
CA ALA A 47 2.19 -5.37 0.13
C ALA A 47 2.03 -6.29 1.34
N VAL A 48 3.00 -7.17 1.55
CA VAL A 48 3.11 -8.05 2.72
C VAL A 48 4.47 -7.86 3.37
N LEU A 49 4.49 -7.56 4.66
CA LEU A 49 5.66 -7.66 5.53
C LEU A 49 5.62 -9.02 6.20
N LEU A 50 6.69 -9.79 6.09
CA LEU A 50 6.66 -11.19 6.43
C LEU A 50 7.92 -11.59 7.18
N ASP A 51 7.80 -11.90 8.47
CA ASP A 51 8.92 -12.52 9.17
C ASP A 51 9.17 -13.93 8.60
N ILE A 52 10.43 -14.28 8.50
CA ILE A 52 10.82 -15.61 8.06
C ILE A 52 10.59 -16.63 9.18
N MET A 53 10.87 -16.27 10.42
CA MET A 53 10.87 -17.21 11.54
C MET A 53 9.56 -17.13 12.34
N MET A 54 8.48 -17.63 11.75
CA MET A 54 7.16 -17.69 12.41
C MET A 54 6.75 -19.11 12.80
N PRO A 55 5.90 -19.26 13.83
CA PRO A 55 5.26 -20.53 14.17
C PRO A 55 4.37 -21.07 13.04
N LYS A 56 4.12 -22.37 13.05
CA LYS A 56 3.21 -23.15 12.18
C LYS A 56 3.64 -23.22 10.71
N ALA A 57 4.04 -22.11 10.11
CA ALA A 57 4.63 -22.05 8.77
C ALA A 57 5.64 -20.90 8.73
N ASP A 58 6.78 -21.13 8.08
CA ASP A 58 7.80 -20.09 7.91
C ASP A 58 7.43 -19.12 6.76
N GLY A 59 8.10 -17.96 6.73
CA GLY A 59 7.84 -16.93 5.72
C GLY A 59 8.08 -17.40 4.29
N TYR A 60 9.00 -18.34 4.07
CA TYR A 60 9.23 -18.90 2.73
C TYR A 60 8.05 -19.75 2.25
N GLN A 61 7.45 -20.53 3.16
CA GLN A 61 6.25 -21.33 2.87
C GLN A 61 5.05 -20.43 2.53
N VAL A 62 4.87 -19.33 3.27
CA VAL A 62 3.83 -18.33 2.99
C VAL A 62 4.05 -17.70 1.61
N LEU A 63 5.28 -17.26 1.30
CA LEU A 63 5.61 -16.69 -0.01
C LEU A 63 5.37 -17.70 -1.14
N ALA A 64 5.81 -18.95 -0.96
CA ALA A 64 5.61 -20.01 -1.96
C ALA A 64 4.13 -20.26 -2.23
N ALA A 65 3.28 -20.30 -1.18
CA ALA A 65 1.83 -20.44 -1.32
C ALA A 65 1.22 -19.25 -2.09
N LEU A 66 1.67 -18.03 -1.79
CA LEU A 66 1.22 -16.81 -2.48
C LEU A 66 1.57 -16.86 -3.99
N ARG A 67 2.79 -17.28 -4.33
CA ARG A 67 3.24 -17.42 -5.73
C ARG A 67 2.55 -18.57 -6.46
N ALA A 68 2.33 -19.70 -5.79
CA ALA A 68 1.56 -20.82 -6.34
C ALA A 68 0.10 -20.45 -6.66
N ALA A 69 -0.48 -19.52 -5.88
CA ALA A 69 -1.80 -18.94 -6.17
C ALA A 69 -1.79 -17.88 -7.31
N GLY A 70 -0.65 -17.66 -7.97
CA GLY A 70 -0.50 -16.69 -9.06
C GLY A 70 -0.50 -15.21 -8.59
N LYS A 71 -0.41 -14.96 -7.30
CA LYS A 71 -0.40 -13.59 -6.74
C LYS A 71 0.99 -12.99 -6.87
N THR A 72 1.06 -11.75 -7.37
CA THR A 72 2.30 -10.99 -7.57
C THR A 72 2.52 -9.92 -6.50
N THR A 73 1.71 -9.90 -5.45
CA THR A 73 1.83 -8.98 -4.32
C THR A 73 3.27 -8.90 -3.84
N PRO A 74 3.85 -7.70 -3.72
CA PRO A 74 5.22 -7.53 -3.22
C PRO A 74 5.32 -8.00 -1.77
N VAL A 75 6.34 -8.81 -1.50
CA VAL A 75 6.65 -9.35 -0.17
C VAL A 75 8.00 -8.81 0.26
N LEU A 76 8.04 -8.11 1.38
CA LEU A 76 9.25 -7.67 2.07
C LEU A 76 9.49 -8.59 3.26
N PHE A 77 10.59 -9.32 3.26
CA PHE A 77 10.96 -10.13 4.40
C PHE A 77 11.55 -9.29 5.54
N LEU A 78 11.10 -9.59 6.76
CA LEU A 78 11.72 -9.15 8.01
C LEU A 78 12.48 -10.34 8.60
N THR A 79 13.73 -10.15 9.05
CA THR A 79 14.51 -11.30 9.48
C THR A 79 15.65 -10.94 10.43
N ALA A 80 15.90 -11.83 11.40
CA ALA A 80 17.12 -11.81 12.20
C ALA A 80 18.32 -12.43 11.47
N ARG A 81 18.12 -13.06 10.31
CA ARG A 81 19.18 -13.73 9.55
C ARG A 81 19.86 -12.75 8.60
N ASP A 82 21.12 -12.47 8.86
CA ASP A 82 22.00 -11.62 8.06
C ASP A 82 22.86 -12.41 7.05
N ALA A 83 22.81 -13.76 7.10
CA ALA A 83 23.57 -14.61 6.20
C ALA A 83 23.23 -14.32 4.73
N ILE A 84 24.25 -14.15 3.91
CA ILE A 84 24.13 -13.84 2.48
C ILE A 84 23.28 -14.91 1.78
N GLU A 85 23.43 -16.17 2.16
CA GLU A 85 22.72 -17.32 1.58
C GLU A 85 21.20 -17.23 1.81
N ASP A 86 20.76 -16.82 3.02
CA ASP A 86 19.34 -16.64 3.33
C ASP A 86 18.72 -15.47 2.52
N ARG A 87 19.48 -14.39 2.33
CA ARG A 87 19.06 -13.24 1.53
C ARG A 87 18.94 -13.58 0.04
N VAL A 88 19.90 -14.30 -0.51
CA VAL A 88 19.86 -14.79 -1.91
C VAL A 88 18.65 -15.70 -2.09
N ARG A 89 18.45 -16.69 -1.21
CA ARG A 89 17.29 -17.57 -1.25
C ARG A 89 15.97 -16.82 -1.21
N GLY A 90 15.86 -15.77 -0.38
CA GLY A 90 14.65 -14.94 -0.28
C GLY A 90 14.33 -14.24 -1.58
N LEU A 91 15.32 -13.60 -2.19
CA LEU A 91 15.17 -12.89 -3.47
C LEU A 91 14.85 -13.86 -4.62
N ASP A 92 15.57 -14.98 -4.72
CA ASP A 92 15.33 -16.02 -5.73
C ASP A 92 13.93 -16.66 -5.60
N SER A 93 13.35 -16.66 -4.38
CA SER A 93 11.99 -17.14 -4.13
C SER A 93 10.91 -16.15 -4.59
N GLY A 94 11.29 -14.97 -5.08
CA GLY A 94 10.36 -13.95 -5.59
C GLY A 94 9.89 -12.93 -4.54
N ALA A 95 10.63 -12.75 -3.44
CA ALA A 95 10.48 -11.59 -2.57
C ALA A 95 10.96 -10.31 -3.29
N CYS A 96 10.38 -9.17 -2.98
CA CYS A 96 10.78 -7.90 -3.58
C CYS A 96 11.96 -7.25 -2.87
N ASP A 97 12.12 -7.49 -1.55
CA ASP A 97 13.20 -6.93 -0.75
C ASP A 97 13.34 -7.67 0.59
N TYR A 98 14.35 -7.28 1.35
CA TYR A 98 14.80 -7.91 2.57
C TYR A 98 15.24 -6.86 3.60
N LEU A 99 14.74 -6.95 4.84
CA LEU A 99 15.09 -6.03 5.92
C LEU A 99 15.57 -6.80 7.14
N VAL A 100 16.81 -6.56 7.53
CA VAL A 100 17.47 -7.27 8.65
C VAL A 100 17.16 -6.59 9.97
N LYS A 101 16.71 -7.37 10.95
CA LYS A 101 16.52 -6.93 12.34
C LYS A 101 17.88 -6.82 13.07
N PRO A 102 18.12 -5.74 13.86
CA PRO A 102 17.24 -4.61 14.11
C PRO A 102 17.26 -3.57 12.98
N PHE A 103 16.13 -2.96 12.67
CA PHE A 103 15.98 -1.93 11.65
C PHE A 103 15.32 -0.67 12.20
N SER A 104 15.46 0.45 11.49
CA SER A 104 14.70 1.66 11.80
C SER A 104 13.31 1.62 11.15
N LEU A 105 12.33 2.21 11.82
CA LEU A 105 10.97 2.30 11.28
C LEU A 105 10.90 3.18 10.03
N GLU A 106 11.79 4.15 9.92
CA GLU A 106 11.95 5.02 8.74
C GLU A 106 12.45 4.21 7.54
N GLU A 107 13.42 3.30 7.74
CA GLU A 107 13.89 2.40 6.69
C GLU A 107 12.79 1.45 6.24
N LEU A 108 12.06 0.83 7.18
CA LEU A 108 10.92 -0.02 6.89
C LEU A 108 9.90 0.73 6.01
N ALA A 109 9.47 1.93 6.43
CA ALA A 109 8.49 2.74 5.69
C ALA A 109 9.00 3.11 4.29
N ALA A 110 10.29 3.44 4.15
CA ALA A 110 10.89 3.75 2.85
C ALA A 110 10.89 2.55 1.89
N ARG A 111 11.19 1.34 2.40
CA ARG A 111 11.18 0.10 1.63
C ARG A 111 9.75 -0.29 1.22
N VAL A 112 8.78 -0.12 2.11
CA VAL A 112 7.35 -0.33 1.80
C VAL A 112 6.91 0.60 0.67
N ARG A 113 7.22 1.90 0.75
CA ARG A 113 6.92 2.85 -0.33
C ARG A 113 7.58 2.44 -1.65
N ALA A 114 8.84 1.97 -1.61
CA ALA A 114 9.53 1.50 -2.79
C ALA A 114 8.87 0.26 -3.40
N ALA A 115 8.50 -0.74 -2.57
CA ALA A 115 7.83 -1.95 -3.01
C ALA A 115 6.48 -1.65 -3.67
N LEU A 116 5.66 -0.82 -3.05
CA LEU A 116 4.36 -0.37 -3.58
C LEU A 116 4.51 0.39 -4.91
N ARG A 117 5.48 1.27 -5.01
CA ARG A 117 5.76 2.03 -6.23
C ARG A 117 6.19 1.12 -7.38
N ILE A 118 7.14 0.24 -7.13
CA ILE A 118 7.69 -0.68 -8.15
C ILE A 118 6.61 -1.64 -8.64
N SER A 119 5.75 -2.17 -7.76
CA SER A 119 4.65 -3.06 -8.14
C SER A 119 3.65 -2.40 -9.09
N HIS A 120 3.54 -1.07 -9.05
CA HIS A 120 2.73 -0.27 -9.98
C HIS A 120 3.54 0.26 -11.19
N GLY A 121 4.76 -0.25 -11.42
CA GLY A 121 5.59 0.14 -12.57
C GLY A 121 6.14 1.58 -12.52
N LYS A 122 6.19 2.19 -11.33
CA LYS A 122 6.70 3.56 -11.15
C LYS A 122 8.15 3.52 -10.67
N SER A 123 9.02 4.31 -11.31
CA SER A 123 10.48 4.33 -11.02
C SER A 123 10.89 5.44 -10.04
N THR A 124 10.06 6.47 -9.85
CA THR A 124 10.37 7.64 -9.01
C THR A 124 9.35 7.84 -7.91
N ASN A 125 9.75 8.55 -6.83
CA ASN A 125 8.82 8.95 -5.76
C ASN A 125 7.86 10.08 -6.20
N LEU A 126 8.11 10.70 -7.35
CA LEU A 126 7.25 11.74 -7.90
C LEU A 126 6.23 11.13 -8.85
N LEU A 127 4.96 11.19 -8.47
CA LEU A 127 3.83 10.84 -9.33
C LEU A 127 3.26 12.13 -9.90
N THR A 128 3.16 12.21 -11.23
CA THR A 128 2.69 13.42 -11.91
C THR A 128 1.55 13.12 -12.88
N ILE A 129 0.62 14.03 -12.97
CA ILE A 129 -0.42 14.08 -13.99
C ILE A 129 -0.81 15.54 -14.21
N ASP A 130 -0.67 16.05 -15.45
CA ASP A 130 -0.83 17.46 -15.77
C ASP A 130 -0.01 18.34 -14.78
N ASP A 131 -0.63 19.24 -14.08
CA ASP A 131 -0.02 20.15 -13.09
C ASP A 131 -0.08 19.64 -11.63
N LEU A 132 -0.61 18.44 -11.42
CA LEU A 132 -0.65 17.76 -10.12
C LEU A 132 0.60 16.92 -9.91
N THR A 133 1.28 17.13 -8.77
CA THR A 133 2.44 16.34 -8.37
C THR A 133 2.24 15.81 -6.95
N VAL A 134 2.52 14.52 -6.75
CA VAL A 134 2.57 13.86 -5.44
C VAL A 134 3.99 13.36 -5.22
N ASP A 135 4.67 13.91 -4.24
CA ASP A 135 5.96 13.41 -3.74
C ASP A 135 5.70 12.41 -2.60
N CYS A 136 5.75 11.12 -2.93
CA CYS A 136 5.50 10.05 -1.97
C CYS A 136 6.58 9.96 -0.88
N GLY A 137 7.80 10.45 -1.16
CA GLY A 137 8.89 10.48 -0.18
C GLY A 137 8.72 11.56 0.87
N ALA A 138 8.24 12.73 0.45
CA ALA A 138 8.02 13.89 1.32
C ALA A 138 6.56 14.02 1.79
N HIS A 139 5.66 13.10 1.39
CA HIS A 139 4.20 13.20 1.63
C HIS A 139 3.64 14.57 1.22
N ARG A 140 4.13 15.12 0.10
CA ARG A 140 3.78 16.45 -0.38
C ARG A 140 2.94 16.38 -1.65
N VAL A 141 1.87 17.15 -1.67
CA VAL A 141 1.00 17.29 -2.85
C VAL A 141 1.00 18.74 -3.31
N THR A 142 1.22 18.94 -4.61
CA THR A 142 1.12 20.28 -5.22
C THR A 142 0.29 20.22 -6.49
N ARG A 143 -0.48 21.28 -6.76
CA ARG A 143 -1.17 21.47 -8.03
C ARG A 143 -0.97 22.90 -8.54
N GLY A 144 -0.53 23.05 -9.78
CA GLY A 144 -0.14 24.37 -10.34
C GLY A 144 0.95 25.04 -9.49
N GLY A 145 1.85 24.26 -8.87
CA GLY A 145 2.91 24.75 -7.97
C GLY A 145 2.43 25.15 -6.56
N LYS A 146 1.14 25.09 -6.25
CA LYS A 146 0.58 25.40 -4.93
C LYS A 146 0.47 24.14 -4.07
N LEU A 147 0.91 24.24 -2.81
CA LEU A 147 0.80 23.16 -1.83
C LEU A 147 -0.68 22.89 -1.51
N ILE A 148 -1.04 21.62 -1.46
CA ILE A 148 -2.36 21.14 -1.06
C ILE A 148 -2.23 20.32 0.21
N GLU A 149 -2.93 20.73 1.26
CA GLU A 149 -2.98 20.00 2.51
C GLU A 149 -4.09 18.94 2.49
N LEU A 150 -3.69 17.70 2.67
CA LEU A 150 -4.56 16.54 2.73
C LEU A 150 -4.48 15.87 4.12
N SER A 151 -5.60 15.34 4.59
CA SER A 151 -5.59 14.40 5.70
C SER A 151 -4.92 13.07 5.27
N ALA A 152 -4.51 12.25 6.22
CA ALA A 152 -3.87 10.96 5.93
C ALA A 152 -4.71 10.07 4.99
N LYS A 153 -6.04 10.01 5.19
CA LYS A 153 -6.95 9.23 4.31
C LYS A 153 -7.15 9.86 2.94
N GLU A 154 -7.22 11.18 2.83
CA GLU A 154 -7.27 11.86 1.54
C GLU A 154 -5.97 11.64 0.76
N TYR A 155 -4.83 11.71 1.44
CA TYR A 155 -3.52 11.44 0.84
C TYR A 155 -3.44 9.98 0.34
N ALA A 156 -3.79 9.01 1.18
CA ALA A 156 -3.78 7.59 0.80
C ALA A 156 -4.68 7.31 -0.42
N LEU A 157 -5.86 7.92 -0.46
CA LEU A 157 -6.76 7.79 -1.61
C LEU A 157 -6.19 8.44 -2.87
N LEU A 158 -5.60 9.65 -2.75
CA LEU A 158 -4.95 10.31 -3.88
C LEU A 158 -3.77 9.49 -4.41
N GLU A 159 -2.89 9.02 -3.52
CA GLU A 159 -1.73 8.20 -3.88
C GLU A 159 -2.18 6.92 -4.61
N TYR A 160 -3.23 6.25 -4.12
CA TYR A 160 -3.77 5.06 -4.76
C TYR A 160 -4.34 5.36 -6.16
N LEU A 161 -5.04 6.47 -6.33
CA LEU A 161 -5.50 6.93 -7.66
C LEU A 161 -4.32 7.28 -8.58
N MET A 162 -3.27 7.92 -8.06
CA MET A 162 -2.07 8.31 -8.82
C MET A 162 -1.25 7.10 -9.26
N LEU A 163 -1.16 6.06 -8.46
CA LEU A 163 -0.51 4.80 -8.83
C LEU A 163 -1.29 4.05 -9.91
N ASN A 164 -2.60 4.23 -9.97
CA ASN A 164 -3.51 3.60 -10.92
C ASN A 164 -4.05 4.58 -11.98
N GLN A 165 -3.21 5.52 -12.45
CA GLN A 165 -3.61 6.51 -13.46
C GLN A 165 -4.22 5.84 -14.70
N GLY A 166 -5.36 6.36 -15.17
CA GLY A 166 -6.08 5.86 -16.34
C GLY A 166 -6.90 4.59 -16.09
N ILE A 167 -6.76 3.95 -14.93
CA ILE A 167 -7.49 2.73 -14.58
C ILE A 167 -8.76 3.12 -13.80
N VAL A 168 -9.90 2.57 -14.21
CA VAL A 168 -11.17 2.74 -13.47
C VAL A 168 -11.15 1.84 -12.26
N LEU A 169 -11.20 2.42 -11.07
CA LEU A 169 -11.26 1.72 -9.79
C LEU A 169 -12.70 1.68 -9.30
N SER A 170 -13.22 0.50 -9.00
CA SER A 170 -14.54 0.35 -8.39
C SER A 170 -14.54 0.89 -6.95
N ARG A 171 -15.73 1.24 -6.43
CA ARG A 171 -15.87 1.67 -5.03
C ARG A 171 -15.34 0.61 -4.07
N GLU A 172 -15.73 -0.62 -4.29
CA GLU A 172 -15.28 -1.77 -3.51
C GLU A 172 -13.75 -1.91 -3.53
N LYS A 173 -13.13 -1.79 -4.71
CA LYS A 173 -11.68 -1.86 -4.84
C LYS A 173 -10.99 -0.73 -4.08
N ILE A 174 -11.50 0.50 -4.14
CA ILE A 174 -10.99 1.64 -3.37
C ILE A 174 -11.17 1.39 -1.86
N GLU A 175 -12.36 0.95 -1.45
CA GLU A 175 -12.69 0.67 -0.06
C GLU A 175 -11.74 -0.38 0.52
N ASN A 176 -11.57 -1.51 -0.14
CA ASN A 176 -10.70 -2.60 0.29
C ASN A 176 -9.22 -2.20 0.44
N HIS A 177 -8.74 -1.18 -0.31
CA HIS A 177 -7.35 -0.73 -0.28
C HIS A 177 -7.09 0.46 0.65
N ILE A 178 -8.13 1.21 1.04
CA ILE A 178 -7.99 2.42 1.87
C ILE A 178 -8.49 2.19 3.30
N TRP A 179 -9.42 1.26 3.52
CA TRP A 179 -9.96 0.94 4.83
C TRP A 179 -9.68 -0.52 5.19
N ASN A 180 -9.48 -0.81 6.48
CA ASN A 180 -9.23 -2.15 7.01
C ASN A 180 -10.54 -2.89 7.37
N PHE A 181 -10.44 -4.15 7.79
CA PHE A 181 -11.58 -5.00 8.16
C PHE A 181 -12.47 -4.41 9.26
N ASP A 182 -11.88 -3.68 10.22
CA ASP A 182 -12.61 -3.11 11.35
C ASP A 182 -13.41 -1.86 10.98
N TYR A 183 -13.42 -1.49 9.70
CA TYR A 183 -14.14 -0.32 9.25
C TYR A 183 -15.63 -0.65 9.04
N GLU A 184 -16.45 -0.31 10.03
CA GLU A 184 -17.93 -0.40 9.98
C GLU A 184 -18.60 0.78 9.27
N GLY A 185 -17.89 1.47 8.38
CA GLY A 185 -18.40 2.63 7.66
C GLY A 185 -19.45 2.29 6.62
N GLY A 186 -20.40 3.20 6.42
CA GLY A 186 -21.47 3.05 5.45
C GLY A 186 -20.99 3.06 4.00
N THR A 187 -21.79 2.53 3.09
CA THR A 187 -21.54 2.33 1.65
C THR A 187 -21.11 3.58 0.87
N ASN A 188 -21.11 4.76 1.46
CA ASN A 188 -20.87 6.05 0.79
C ASN A 188 -19.49 6.68 1.15
N VAL A 189 -18.65 6.01 1.95
CA VAL A 189 -17.39 6.60 2.42
C VAL A 189 -16.48 7.01 1.26
N VAL A 190 -16.34 6.16 0.25
CA VAL A 190 -15.52 6.44 -0.93
C VAL A 190 -16.02 7.72 -1.64
N ASP A 191 -17.33 7.86 -1.83
CA ASP A 191 -17.94 9.00 -2.51
C ASP A 191 -17.69 10.32 -1.73
N VAL A 192 -17.73 10.25 -0.40
CA VAL A 192 -17.43 11.39 0.48
C VAL A 192 -15.97 11.82 0.33
N TYR A 193 -15.03 10.88 0.42
CA TYR A 193 -13.60 11.21 0.28
C TYR A 193 -13.22 11.65 -1.14
N ILE A 194 -13.84 11.09 -2.18
CA ILE A 194 -13.71 11.60 -3.56
C ILE A 194 -14.22 13.04 -3.65
N SER A 195 -15.34 13.36 -2.99
CA SER A 195 -15.84 14.75 -2.95
C SER A 195 -14.85 15.70 -2.28
N TYR A 196 -14.25 15.29 -1.15
CA TYR A 196 -13.23 16.08 -0.47
C TYR A 196 -11.99 16.29 -1.35
N LEU A 197 -11.49 15.23 -1.97
CA LEU A 197 -10.37 15.33 -2.89
C LEU A 197 -10.67 16.26 -4.07
N ARG A 198 -11.82 16.13 -4.72
CA ARG A 198 -12.21 17.01 -5.83
C ARG A 198 -12.22 18.46 -5.41
N LYS A 199 -12.75 18.77 -4.22
CA LYS A 199 -12.77 20.14 -3.70
C LYS A 199 -11.36 20.70 -3.57
N LYS A 200 -10.39 19.91 -3.15
CA LYS A 200 -9.01 20.32 -2.90
C LYS A 200 -8.14 20.26 -4.16
N ILE A 201 -8.31 19.23 -4.97
CA ILE A 201 -7.47 18.96 -6.15
C ILE A 201 -8.05 19.68 -7.38
N ASP A 202 -9.35 19.55 -7.65
CA ASP A 202 -9.98 20.07 -8.87
C ASP A 202 -10.60 21.47 -8.67
N GLY A 203 -10.77 21.90 -7.41
CA GLY A 203 -11.37 23.19 -7.08
C GLY A 203 -10.52 24.36 -7.57
N GLY A 204 -11.11 25.24 -8.41
CA GLY A 204 -10.42 26.41 -8.96
C GLY A 204 -9.50 26.11 -10.16
N HIS A 205 -9.46 24.89 -10.65
CA HIS A 205 -8.75 24.50 -11.87
C HIS A 205 -9.74 24.26 -13.01
N GLU A 206 -9.37 24.67 -14.23
CA GLU A 206 -10.20 24.45 -15.44
C GLU A 206 -10.32 22.95 -15.76
N LYS A 207 -9.19 22.23 -15.67
CA LYS A 207 -9.13 20.80 -15.93
C LYS A 207 -9.41 20.02 -14.64
N ARG A 208 -10.34 19.09 -14.74
CA ARG A 208 -10.58 18.10 -13.68
C ARG A 208 -9.75 16.86 -13.94
N LEU A 209 -9.19 16.30 -12.88
CA LEU A 209 -8.40 15.08 -12.97
C LEU A 209 -9.13 13.86 -12.39
N ILE A 210 -10.04 14.05 -11.43
CA ILE A 210 -10.78 12.97 -10.80
C ILE A 210 -12.16 12.82 -11.44
N HIS A 211 -12.36 11.76 -12.23
CA HIS A 211 -13.60 11.54 -12.97
C HIS A 211 -14.43 10.41 -12.40
N THR A 212 -15.76 10.51 -12.57
CA THR A 212 -16.69 9.42 -12.27
C THR A 212 -17.01 8.66 -13.55
N VAL A 213 -16.81 7.36 -13.53
CA VAL A 213 -17.31 6.46 -14.56
C VAL A 213 -18.60 5.82 -14.02
N ARG A 214 -19.75 6.29 -14.55
CA ARG A 214 -21.08 5.88 -14.06
C ARG A 214 -21.21 4.36 -14.02
N GLY A 215 -21.67 3.83 -12.90
CA GLY A 215 -21.87 2.39 -12.68
C GLY A 215 -20.57 1.58 -12.51
N ARG A 216 -19.37 2.21 -12.61
CA ARG A 216 -18.08 1.50 -12.52
C ARG A 216 -17.18 1.99 -11.38
N GLY A 217 -17.16 3.32 -11.08
CA GLY A 217 -16.30 3.87 -10.03
C GLY A 217 -15.63 5.17 -10.42
N TYR A 218 -14.35 5.30 -10.10
CA TYR A 218 -13.57 6.52 -10.27
C TYR A 218 -12.27 6.26 -11.03
N VAL A 219 -11.79 7.27 -11.73
CA VAL A 219 -10.51 7.25 -12.45
C VAL A 219 -9.82 8.61 -12.33
N LEU A 220 -8.52 8.58 -12.14
CA LEU A 220 -7.65 9.75 -12.24
C LEU A 220 -7.01 9.76 -13.64
N ARG A 221 -7.30 10.79 -14.43
CA ARG A 221 -6.76 10.95 -15.78
C ARG A 221 -6.87 12.40 -16.25
N GLU A 222 -6.07 12.78 -17.24
CA GLU A 222 -6.29 14.02 -17.98
C GLU A 222 -7.58 13.95 -18.81
N GLU A 223 -8.27 15.07 -18.95
CA GLU A 223 -9.33 15.19 -19.95
C GLU A 223 -8.70 15.19 -21.35
N ALA A 224 -9.24 14.34 -22.22
CA ALA A 224 -8.83 14.27 -23.62
C ALA A 224 -9.35 15.47 -24.41
#